data_9ce8552fe526206bff9295ae3b8fef3a
#
_entry.id   9ce8552fe526206bff9295ae3b8fef3a
#
_cell.length_a   1.000
_cell.length_b   1.000
_cell.length_c   1.000
_cell.angle_alpha   90.00
_cell.angle_beta   90.00
_cell.angle_gamma   90.00
#
_symmetry.space_group_name_H-M   'P 1'
#
loop_
_entity.id
_entity.type
_entity.pdbx_description
1 polymer ?
#
loop_
_entity_poly.entity_id
_entity_poly.type
_entity_poly.pdbx_seq_one_letter_code
_entity_poly.pdbx_strand_id
1 'polypeptide(L)'
;MTLLIIIAALFALVLINVPIAVAIGTVGVVGVVIFMGVDALVNVPLTLFNGATKFPLIAIPLFILAGALMNTSGISMRLINLVTAMVGFVRGGLAMVNVGVSMFFAEISGSAVADVAATGSVLIPEMKKRKYTPQFSAAITSSSASLAIIIPPSLSMILYGAIADTSIVKLFVAGIIPGILGGLGLAMLCYYYARKYDMPREAAFSLSTLGKAFREAFWALTLPVIILGGIFGGFVTATEGAGIAVLAALVIGGLIYRELNLQVLYRAVIDGVIQTSVVMLLVATSAVLGLFLTEMQLPQQLAQEITAITTDPVAVLALLNILLLLLGMFLHGAAAIILVVPIVMPLIQQIGIDPIHFGLILTLNLAIGQQTPPVASVLATSCSIAKTDMWETTKVNLPMIFVLFLVLMLVTYVPAIPMSLVEHFYG
;
A
#
# COMPACT_ATOMS: atom_id res chain seq x y z
N MET A 1 -5.23 -29.84 8.93
CA MET A 1 -3.89 -30.39 8.56
C MET A 1 -3.46 -29.94 7.15
N THR A 2 -4.29 -30.06 6.13
CA THR A 2 -3.97 -29.69 4.73
C THR A 2 -3.56 -28.22 4.58
N LEU A 3 -4.27 -27.27 5.21
CA LEU A 3 -3.94 -25.84 5.17
C LEU A 3 -2.54 -25.57 5.76
N LEU A 4 -2.17 -26.22 6.86
CA LEU A 4 -0.83 -26.09 7.46
C LEU A 4 0.27 -26.60 6.51
N ILE A 5 0.02 -27.69 5.77
CA ILE A 5 0.96 -28.22 4.77
C ILE A 5 1.14 -27.21 3.63
N ILE A 6 0.06 -26.61 3.14
CA ILE A 6 0.09 -25.60 2.09
C ILE A 6 0.91 -24.39 2.54
N ILE A 7 0.62 -23.85 3.72
CA ILE A 7 1.33 -22.72 4.30
C ILE A 7 2.82 -23.07 4.50
N ALA A 8 3.12 -24.23 5.05
CA ALA A 8 4.50 -24.68 5.26
C ALA A 8 5.26 -24.83 3.92
N ALA A 9 4.61 -25.39 2.88
CA ALA A 9 5.21 -25.52 1.55
C ALA A 9 5.48 -24.14 0.92
N LEU A 10 4.55 -23.20 1.03
CA LEU A 10 4.75 -21.83 0.56
C LEU A 10 5.92 -21.16 1.27
N PHE A 11 5.98 -21.22 2.61
CA PHE A 11 7.09 -20.65 3.36
C PHE A 11 8.43 -21.34 3.05
N ALA A 12 8.45 -22.67 2.89
CA ALA A 12 9.66 -23.39 2.52
C ALA A 12 10.20 -22.93 1.16
N LEU A 13 9.33 -22.76 0.15
CA LEU A 13 9.72 -22.25 -1.17
C LEU A 13 10.24 -20.80 -1.09
N VAL A 14 9.60 -19.94 -0.31
CA VAL A 14 10.04 -18.56 -0.11
C VAL A 14 11.39 -18.51 0.62
N LEU A 15 11.61 -19.35 1.63
CA LEU A 15 12.88 -19.41 2.38
C LEU A 15 14.06 -19.87 1.52
N ILE A 16 13.83 -20.71 0.52
CA ILE A 16 14.86 -21.08 -0.47
C ILE A 16 14.95 -20.08 -1.64
N ASN A 17 14.37 -18.89 -1.46
CA ASN A 17 14.46 -17.75 -2.39
C ASN A 17 13.72 -17.94 -3.75
N VAL A 18 12.70 -18.81 -3.79
CA VAL A 18 11.78 -18.90 -4.94
C VAL A 18 10.91 -17.64 -4.98
N PRO A 19 10.76 -16.97 -6.14
CA PRO A 19 9.85 -15.84 -6.27
C PRO A 19 8.43 -16.19 -5.84
N ILE A 20 7.79 -15.33 -5.05
CA ILE A 20 6.49 -15.61 -4.40
C ILE A 20 5.42 -16.03 -5.42
N ALA A 21 5.36 -15.37 -6.59
CA ALA A 21 4.42 -15.73 -7.65
C ALA A 21 4.61 -17.17 -8.14
N VAL A 22 5.87 -17.60 -8.27
CA VAL A 22 6.20 -18.98 -8.68
C VAL A 22 5.87 -19.96 -7.55
N ALA A 23 6.17 -19.61 -6.31
CA ALA A 23 5.84 -20.45 -5.15
C ALA A 23 4.31 -20.69 -5.03
N ILE A 24 3.50 -19.63 -5.13
CA ILE A 24 2.04 -19.70 -5.11
C ILE A 24 1.51 -20.56 -6.26
N GLY A 25 2.00 -20.29 -7.48
CA GLY A 25 1.59 -21.05 -8.66
C GLY A 25 1.97 -22.54 -8.56
N THR A 26 3.18 -22.85 -8.10
CA THR A 26 3.65 -24.22 -7.91
C THR A 26 2.80 -24.97 -6.90
N VAL A 27 2.54 -24.38 -5.73
CA VAL A 27 1.71 -25.00 -4.68
C VAL A 27 0.27 -25.19 -5.18
N GLY A 28 -0.29 -24.19 -5.91
CA GLY A 28 -1.61 -24.31 -6.52
C GLY A 28 -1.69 -25.44 -7.54
N VAL A 29 -0.76 -25.49 -8.49
CA VAL A 29 -0.74 -26.55 -9.52
C VAL A 29 -0.49 -27.93 -8.92
N VAL A 30 0.47 -28.06 -8.01
CA VAL A 30 0.73 -29.33 -7.30
C VAL A 30 -0.49 -29.78 -6.49
N GLY A 31 -1.17 -28.84 -5.81
CA GLY A 31 -2.42 -29.11 -5.12
C GLY A 31 -3.52 -29.62 -6.05
N VAL A 32 -3.71 -28.97 -7.20
CA VAL A 32 -4.66 -29.44 -8.24
C VAL A 32 -4.32 -30.86 -8.69
N VAL A 33 -3.07 -31.15 -9.00
CA VAL A 33 -2.65 -32.50 -9.48
C VAL A 33 -2.87 -33.57 -8.42
N ILE A 34 -2.48 -33.31 -7.16
CA ILE A 34 -2.55 -34.32 -6.08
C ILE A 34 -4.00 -34.62 -5.68
N PHE A 35 -4.84 -33.59 -5.57
CA PHE A 35 -6.19 -33.72 -5.00
C PHE A 35 -7.29 -33.80 -6.04
N MET A 36 -7.13 -33.17 -7.23
CA MET A 36 -8.14 -33.16 -8.27
C MET A 36 -7.75 -34.05 -9.47
N GLY A 37 -6.51 -34.54 -9.52
CA GLY A 37 -5.98 -35.37 -10.59
C GLY A 37 -5.39 -34.59 -11.76
N VAL A 38 -4.64 -35.31 -12.60
CA VAL A 38 -3.92 -34.73 -13.75
C VAL A 38 -4.86 -34.11 -14.79
N ASP A 39 -6.06 -34.66 -14.94
CA ASP A 39 -7.06 -34.15 -15.90
C ASP A 39 -7.53 -32.74 -15.55
N ALA A 40 -7.48 -32.34 -14.28
CA ALA A 40 -7.83 -31.00 -13.84
C ALA A 40 -6.82 -29.92 -14.29
N LEU A 41 -5.62 -30.31 -14.74
CA LEU A 41 -4.62 -29.38 -15.31
C LEU A 41 -5.13 -28.61 -16.52
N VAL A 42 -6.10 -29.14 -17.27
CA VAL A 42 -6.74 -28.44 -18.39
C VAL A 42 -7.39 -27.11 -17.95
N ASN A 43 -7.83 -27.01 -16.69
CA ASN A 43 -8.44 -25.81 -16.15
C ASN A 43 -7.43 -24.76 -15.70
N VAL A 44 -6.16 -25.12 -15.46
CA VAL A 44 -5.14 -24.22 -14.94
C VAL A 44 -4.87 -23.02 -15.87
N PRO A 45 -4.65 -23.17 -17.18
CA PRO A 45 -4.46 -22.02 -18.06
C PRO A 45 -5.67 -21.09 -18.10
N LEU A 46 -6.87 -21.63 -18.11
CA LEU A 46 -8.11 -20.85 -18.08
C LEU A 46 -8.25 -20.06 -16.79
N THR A 47 -7.93 -20.69 -15.67
CA THR A 47 -7.97 -20.05 -14.35
C THR A 47 -6.92 -18.94 -14.23
N LEU A 48 -5.69 -19.16 -14.72
CA LEU A 48 -4.65 -18.14 -14.81
C LEU A 48 -5.12 -16.92 -15.60
N PHE A 49 -5.70 -17.17 -16.78
CA PHE A 49 -6.18 -16.12 -17.66
C PHE A 49 -7.34 -15.34 -17.01
N ASN A 50 -8.38 -16.02 -16.54
CA ASN A 50 -9.55 -15.39 -15.90
C ASN A 50 -9.17 -14.64 -14.62
N GLY A 51 -8.21 -15.16 -13.85
CA GLY A 51 -7.68 -14.49 -12.66
C GLY A 51 -7.05 -13.13 -12.97
N ALA A 52 -6.29 -13.05 -14.07
CA ALA A 52 -5.57 -11.84 -14.47
C ALA A 52 -6.42 -10.85 -15.28
N THR A 53 -7.57 -11.28 -15.86
CA THR A 53 -8.35 -10.45 -16.80
C THR A 53 -9.60 -9.81 -16.18
N LYS A 54 -9.77 -9.83 -14.86
CA LYS A 54 -10.87 -9.13 -14.20
C LYS A 54 -10.78 -7.62 -14.47
N PHE A 55 -11.87 -7.00 -14.91
CA PHE A 55 -11.91 -5.59 -15.31
C PHE A 55 -11.31 -4.61 -14.27
N PRO A 56 -11.58 -4.72 -12.96
CA PRO A 56 -11.00 -3.80 -11.97
C PRO A 56 -9.48 -3.87 -11.89
N LEU A 57 -8.86 -4.99 -12.26
CA LEU A 57 -7.40 -5.16 -12.21
C LEU A 57 -6.66 -4.33 -13.26
N ILE A 58 -7.35 -3.85 -14.31
CA ILE A 58 -6.78 -2.94 -15.31
C ILE A 58 -6.35 -1.60 -14.66
N ALA A 59 -6.95 -1.22 -13.54
CA ALA A 59 -6.54 -0.05 -12.79
C ALA A 59 -5.09 -0.16 -12.27
N ILE A 60 -4.60 -1.37 -11.95
CA ILE A 60 -3.26 -1.60 -11.39
C ILE A 60 -2.15 -1.15 -12.37
N PRO A 61 -2.07 -1.67 -13.62
CA PRO A 61 -1.06 -1.23 -14.58
C PRO A 61 -1.15 0.27 -14.89
N LEU A 62 -2.36 0.82 -14.93
CA LEU A 62 -2.55 2.24 -15.21
C LEU A 62 -2.06 3.14 -14.07
N PHE A 63 -2.38 2.83 -12.80
CA PHE A 63 -1.86 3.58 -11.67
C PHE A 63 -0.34 3.42 -11.50
N ILE A 64 0.22 2.23 -11.74
CA ILE A 64 1.67 2.01 -11.75
C ILE A 64 2.34 2.88 -12.81
N LEU A 65 1.79 2.92 -14.01
CA LEU A 65 2.31 3.75 -15.10
C LEU A 65 2.17 5.24 -14.77
N ALA A 66 1.03 5.68 -14.25
CA ALA A 66 0.83 7.06 -13.82
C ALA A 66 1.88 7.46 -12.77
N GLY A 67 2.09 6.64 -11.74
CA GLY A 67 3.12 6.86 -10.71
C GLY A 67 4.54 6.94 -11.29
N ALA A 68 4.90 6.05 -12.21
CA ALA A 68 6.20 6.07 -12.89
C ALA A 68 6.40 7.35 -13.70
N LEU A 69 5.37 7.79 -14.45
CA LEU A 69 5.39 9.04 -15.19
C LEU A 69 5.53 10.26 -14.28
N MET A 70 4.78 10.32 -13.19
CA MET A 70 4.82 11.43 -12.25
C MET A 70 6.17 11.53 -11.54
N ASN A 71 6.80 10.40 -11.21
CA ASN A 71 8.12 10.38 -10.59
C ASN A 71 9.22 10.87 -11.53
N THR A 72 9.08 10.64 -12.83
CA THR A 72 10.11 11.01 -13.82
C THR A 72 9.88 12.39 -14.46
N SER A 73 8.71 12.99 -14.27
CA SER A 73 8.29 14.25 -14.92
C SER A 73 8.45 15.50 -14.06
N GLY A 74 9.24 15.42 -12.96
CA GLY A 74 9.46 16.53 -12.03
C GLY A 74 8.21 16.97 -11.21
N ILE A 75 7.09 16.28 -11.34
CA ILE A 75 5.88 16.49 -10.54
C ILE A 75 6.23 16.28 -9.07
N SER A 76 6.91 15.18 -8.76
CA SER A 76 7.34 14.79 -7.43
C SER A 76 8.17 15.86 -6.74
N MET A 77 9.18 16.43 -7.44
CA MET A 77 10.04 17.45 -6.86
C MET A 77 9.28 18.73 -6.52
N ARG A 78 8.28 19.12 -7.33
CA ARG A 78 7.45 20.30 -7.07
C ARG A 78 6.56 20.13 -5.85
N LEU A 79 6.02 18.91 -5.64
CA LEU A 79 5.27 18.59 -4.42
C LEU A 79 6.17 18.61 -3.17
N ILE A 80 7.39 18.05 -3.25
CA ILE A 80 8.37 18.12 -2.17
C ILE A 80 8.67 19.58 -1.81
N ASN A 81 8.93 20.43 -2.80
CA ASN A 81 9.20 21.84 -2.60
C ASN A 81 8.03 22.59 -1.97
N LEU A 82 6.78 22.28 -2.39
CA LEU A 82 5.59 22.86 -1.81
C LEU A 82 5.44 22.48 -0.34
N VAL A 83 5.52 21.19 -0.01
CA VAL A 83 5.40 20.72 1.38
C VAL A 83 6.54 21.29 2.23
N THR A 84 7.76 21.39 1.67
CA THR A 84 8.89 22.04 2.36
C THR A 84 8.60 23.51 2.66
N ALA A 85 8.00 24.26 1.73
CA ALA A 85 7.60 25.64 1.96
C ALA A 85 6.46 25.77 3.00
N MET A 86 5.57 24.75 3.09
CA MET A 86 4.44 24.73 4.03
C MET A 86 4.83 24.41 5.48
N VAL A 87 5.75 23.45 5.68
CA VAL A 87 6.06 22.93 7.03
C VAL A 87 7.54 22.97 7.39
N GLY A 88 8.46 23.28 6.47
CA GLY A 88 9.90 23.26 6.70
C GLY A 88 10.38 24.29 7.75
N PHE A 89 9.61 25.34 8.01
CA PHE A 89 9.94 26.35 9.03
C PHE A 89 9.73 25.87 10.48
N VAL A 90 9.04 24.74 10.67
CA VAL A 90 8.84 24.14 11.99
C VAL A 90 10.12 23.42 12.43
N ARG A 91 10.38 23.30 13.74
CA ARG A 91 11.46 22.45 14.24
C ARG A 91 11.27 21.02 13.79
N GLY A 92 12.33 20.39 13.30
CA GLY A 92 12.26 19.06 12.66
C GLY A 92 11.53 19.07 11.34
N GLY A 93 11.52 20.21 10.63
CA GLY A 93 10.74 20.44 9.41
C GLY A 93 10.91 19.36 8.36
N LEU A 94 12.12 18.81 8.12
CA LEU A 94 12.32 17.74 7.14
C LEU A 94 11.61 16.41 7.52
N ALA A 95 11.47 16.09 8.80
CA ALA A 95 10.69 14.92 9.21
C ALA A 95 9.20 15.13 8.94
N MET A 96 8.68 16.34 9.18
CA MET A 96 7.30 16.68 8.86
C MET A 96 7.06 16.77 7.34
N VAL A 97 8.05 17.28 6.60
CA VAL A 97 8.05 17.28 5.14
C VAL A 97 7.97 15.85 4.62
N ASN A 98 8.73 14.92 5.21
CA ASN A 98 8.68 13.52 4.83
C ASN A 98 7.27 12.94 4.96
N VAL A 99 6.61 13.15 6.10
CA VAL A 99 5.21 12.72 6.31
C VAL A 99 4.26 13.38 5.30
N GLY A 100 4.31 14.70 5.17
CA GLY A 100 3.44 15.44 4.25
C GLY A 100 3.63 15.03 2.79
N VAL A 101 4.88 14.87 2.38
CA VAL A 101 5.22 14.41 1.02
C VAL A 101 4.69 13.00 0.79
N SER A 102 4.90 12.07 1.72
CA SER A 102 4.37 10.71 1.59
C SER A 102 2.84 10.66 1.52
N MET A 103 2.13 11.55 2.23
CA MET A 103 0.67 11.65 2.11
C MET A 103 0.23 12.07 0.71
N PHE A 104 0.94 13.02 0.06
CA PHE A 104 0.66 13.40 -1.33
C PHE A 104 1.09 12.31 -2.32
N PHE A 105 2.22 11.66 -2.07
CA PHE A 105 2.72 10.58 -2.94
C PHE A 105 1.88 9.31 -2.84
N ALA A 106 1.26 9.07 -1.69
CA ALA A 106 0.31 7.98 -1.53
C ALA A 106 -0.77 8.00 -2.62
N GLU A 107 -1.28 9.20 -2.94
CA GLU A 107 -2.28 9.42 -3.98
C GLU A 107 -1.76 9.17 -5.41
N ILE A 108 -0.44 8.97 -5.56
CA ILE A 108 0.22 8.85 -6.86
C ILE A 108 0.69 7.43 -7.12
N SER A 109 1.42 6.84 -6.16
CA SER A 109 2.10 5.56 -6.36
C SER A 109 1.27 4.35 -5.90
N GLY A 110 0.45 4.53 -4.86
CA GLY A 110 -0.31 3.47 -4.23
C GLY A 110 0.54 2.31 -3.68
N SER A 111 1.87 2.44 -3.65
CA SER A 111 2.83 1.42 -3.22
C SER A 111 3.87 2.01 -2.28
N ALA A 112 3.91 1.53 -1.02
CA ALA A 112 4.84 2.02 -0.01
C ALA A 112 6.32 1.85 -0.42
N VAL A 113 6.69 0.74 -1.06
CA VAL A 113 8.07 0.50 -1.52
C VAL A 113 8.46 1.49 -2.62
N ALA A 114 7.57 1.74 -3.58
CA ALA A 114 7.80 2.73 -4.63
C ALA A 114 7.91 4.15 -4.06
N ASP A 115 7.10 4.44 -3.05
CA ASP A 115 7.09 5.73 -2.34
C ASP A 115 8.42 5.96 -1.61
N VAL A 116 8.92 4.97 -0.87
CA VAL A 116 10.25 5.02 -0.25
C VAL A 116 11.36 5.22 -1.29
N ALA A 117 11.29 4.53 -2.42
CA ALA A 117 12.30 4.67 -3.47
C ALA A 117 12.31 6.10 -4.05
N ALA A 118 11.15 6.68 -4.31
CA ALA A 118 11.01 8.02 -4.87
C ALA A 118 11.37 9.12 -3.85
N THR A 119 10.65 9.18 -2.74
CA THR A 119 10.81 10.24 -1.73
C THR A 119 12.08 10.06 -0.90
N GLY A 120 12.38 8.82 -0.50
CA GLY A 120 13.54 8.50 0.31
C GLY A 120 14.88 8.80 -0.40
N SER A 121 14.95 8.58 -1.72
CA SER A 121 16.16 8.93 -2.50
C SER A 121 16.52 10.42 -2.44
N VAL A 122 15.53 11.29 -2.24
CA VAL A 122 15.70 12.74 -2.13
C VAL A 122 15.81 13.18 -0.67
N LEU A 123 14.85 12.76 0.17
CA LEU A 123 14.72 13.27 1.53
C LEU A 123 15.73 12.67 2.51
N ILE A 124 16.07 11.39 2.41
CA ILE A 124 17.04 10.75 3.33
C ILE A 124 18.43 11.40 3.23
N PRO A 125 19.03 11.60 2.03
CA PRO A 125 20.29 12.31 1.93
C PRO A 125 20.23 13.74 2.46
N GLU A 126 19.14 14.46 2.23
CA GLU A 126 18.97 15.84 2.73
C GLU A 126 18.85 15.88 4.26
N MET A 127 18.07 14.96 4.84
CA MET A 127 17.97 14.82 6.30
C MET A 127 19.36 14.51 6.92
N LYS A 128 20.16 13.62 6.31
CA LYS A 128 21.53 13.32 6.78
C LYS A 128 22.44 14.54 6.73
N LYS A 129 22.37 15.36 5.69
CA LYS A 129 23.12 16.63 5.62
C LYS A 129 22.75 17.59 6.75
N ARG A 130 21.49 17.56 7.19
CA ARG A 130 20.97 18.36 8.32
C ARG A 130 21.15 17.69 9.67
N LYS A 131 22.05 16.69 9.77
CA LYS A 131 22.45 16.00 11.01
C LYS A 131 21.35 15.13 11.64
N TYR A 132 20.30 14.75 10.90
CA TYR A 132 19.42 13.67 11.35
C TYR A 132 20.18 12.34 11.29
N THR A 133 19.91 11.46 12.26
CA THR A 133 20.52 10.12 12.23
C THR A 133 20.02 9.33 11.03
N PRO A 134 20.86 8.49 10.40
CA PRO A 134 20.42 7.63 9.29
C PRO A 134 19.23 6.74 9.67
N GLN A 135 19.25 6.22 10.92
CA GLN A 135 18.17 5.37 11.45
C GLN A 135 16.84 6.13 11.52
N PHE A 136 16.83 7.34 12.08
CA PHE A 136 15.61 8.15 12.16
C PHE A 136 15.10 8.54 10.77
N SER A 137 16.01 8.92 9.87
CA SER A 137 15.64 9.26 8.49
C SER A 137 15.00 8.07 7.75
N ALA A 138 15.58 6.87 7.90
CA ALA A 138 15.01 5.65 7.32
C ALA A 138 13.67 5.27 7.97
N ALA A 139 13.57 5.34 9.30
CA ALA A 139 12.37 5.00 10.05
C ALA A 139 11.18 5.89 9.66
N ILE A 140 11.35 7.21 9.66
CA ILE A 140 10.25 8.12 9.30
C ILE A 140 9.85 7.98 7.84
N THR A 141 10.80 7.80 6.93
CA THR A 141 10.51 7.58 5.50
C THR A 141 9.74 6.27 5.29
N SER A 142 10.11 5.19 5.98
CA SER A 142 9.39 3.92 5.92
C SER A 142 7.97 4.05 6.46
N SER A 143 7.81 4.64 7.65
CA SER A 143 6.50 4.76 8.31
C SER A 143 5.55 5.70 7.58
N SER A 144 6.04 6.82 7.05
CA SER A 144 5.21 7.72 6.26
C SER A 144 4.82 7.11 4.91
N ALA A 145 5.74 6.43 4.23
CA ALA A 145 5.45 5.77 2.96
C ALA A 145 4.41 4.64 3.11
N SER A 146 4.31 4.01 4.28
CA SER A 146 3.27 2.99 4.54
C SER A 146 1.85 3.55 4.47
N LEU A 147 1.67 4.89 4.60
CA LEU A 147 0.38 5.55 4.38
C LEU A 147 -0.12 5.38 2.93
N ALA A 148 0.77 5.14 1.96
CA ALA A 148 0.40 4.87 0.57
C ALA A 148 -0.42 3.58 0.38
N ILE A 149 -0.42 2.70 1.37
CA ILE A 149 -1.25 1.49 1.36
C ILE A 149 -2.71 1.82 1.75
N ILE A 150 -2.93 2.94 2.46
CA ILE A 150 -4.20 3.30 3.10
C ILE A 150 -4.84 4.52 2.42
N ILE A 151 -4.04 5.52 2.04
CA ILE A 151 -4.53 6.73 1.37
C ILE A 151 -4.86 6.40 -0.09
N PRO A 152 -6.08 6.75 -0.58
CA PRO A 152 -6.46 6.46 -1.97
C PRO A 152 -5.77 7.38 -3.00
N PRO A 153 -5.55 6.87 -4.24
CA PRO A 153 -5.79 5.49 -4.68
C PRO A 153 -4.68 4.53 -4.23
N SER A 154 -5.07 3.39 -3.68
CA SER A 154 -4.14 2.37 -3.17
C SER A 154 -4.22 1.10 -4.01
N LEU A 155 -3.07 0.60 -4.49
CA LEU A 155 -3.00 -0.66 -5.24
C LEU A 155 -3.46 -1.86 -4.39
N SER A 156 -3.20 -1.82 -3.08
CA SER A 156 -3.64 -2.85 -2.14
C SER A 156 -5.16 -2.90 -2.02
N MET A 157 -5.83 -1.74 -1.99
CA MET A 157 -7.28 -1.66 -1.94
C MET A 157 -7.93 -2.09 -3.26
N ILE A 158 -7.32 -1.77 -4.42
CA ILE A 158 -7.78 -2.25 -5.73
C ILE A 158 -7.71 -3.76 -5.78
N LEU A 159 -6.58 -4.33 -5.35
CA LEU A 159 -6.36 -5.77 -5.35
C LEU A 159 -7.34 -6.47 -4.40
N TYR A 160 -7.50 -5.96 -3.19
CA TYR A 160 -8.48 -6.47 -2.24
C TYR A 160 -9.90 -6.42 -2.82
N GLY A 161 -10.33 -5.27 -3.34
CA GLY A 161 -11.68 -5.09 -3.90
C GLY A 161 -11.97 -6.03 -5.07
N ALA A 162 -10.97 -6.27 -5.93
CA ALA A 162 -11.10 -7.20 -7.06
C ALA A 162 -11.18 -8.67 -6.64
N ILE A 163 -10.53 -9.06 -5.53
CA ILE A 163 -10.53 -10.45 -5.02
C ILE A 163 -11.76 -10.70 -4.13
N ALA A 164 -12.07 -9.75 -3.23
CA ALA A 164 -13.20 -9.82 -2.32
C ALA A 164 -14.56 -9.49 -2.96
N ASP A 165 -14.56 -9.14 -4.25
CA ASP A 165 -15.74 -8.69 -5.01
C ASP A 165 -16.47 -7.53 -4.30
N THR A 166 -15.69 -6.53 -3.88
CA THR A 166 -16.13 -5.40 -3.07
C THR A 166 -15.83 -4.07 -3.77
N SER A 167 -16.65 -3.05 -3.52
CA SER A 167 -16.51 -1.73 -4.16
C SER A 167 -15.19 -1.05 -3.83
N ILE A 168 -14.33 -0.89 -4.84
CA ILE A 168 -13.04 -0.19 -4.74
C ILE A 168 -13.25 1.29 -4.36
N VAL A 169 -14.29 1.92 -4.88
CA VAL A 169 -14.62 3.31 -4.57
C VAL A 169 -14.95 3.48 -3.08
N LYS A 170 -15.78 2.59 -2.53
CA LYS A 170 -16.11 2.62 -1.10
C LYS A 170 -14.87 2.34 -0.23
N LEU A 171 -13.97 1.44 -0.64
CA LEU A 171 -12.69 1.20 0.03
C LEU A 171 -11.81 2.47 0.03
N PHE A 172 -11.74 3.18 -1.09
CA PHE A 172 -11.00 4.42 -1.19
C PHE A 172 -11.55 5.48 -0.23
N VAL A 173 -12.87 5.69 -0.22
CA VAL A 173 -13.52 6.64 0.70
C VAL A 173 -13.27 6.25 2.16
N ALA A 174 -13.37 4.97 2.49
CA ALA A 174 -13.12 4.47 3.84
C ALA A 174 -11.67 4.70 4.31
N GLY A 175 -10.69 4.73 3.38
CA GLY A 175 -9.27 4.95 3.67
C GLY A 175 -8.90 6.40 4.03
N ILE A 176 -9.74 7.39 3.71
CA ILE A 176 -9.42 8.81 3.89
C ILE A 176 -9.17 9.15 5.36
N ILE A 177 -10.14 8.85 6.24
CA ILE A 177 -10.03 9.20 7.66
C ILE A 177 -8.86 8.47 8.32
N PRO A 178 -8.70 7.13 8.19
CA PRO A 178 -7.54 6.43 8.73
C PRO A 178 -6.20 6.95 8.21
N GLY A 179 -6.11 7.27 6.91
CA GLY A 179 -4.92 7.85 6.31
C GLY A 179 -4.53 9.20 6.90
N ILE A 180 -5.51 10.09 7.07
CA ILE A 180 -5.30 11.40 7.71
C ILE A 180 -4.90 11.22 9.19
N LEU A 181 -5.56 10.33 9.94
CA LEU A 181 -5.21 10.05 11.33
C LEU A 181 -3.78 9.52 11.46
N GLY A 182 -3.37 8.61 10.57
CA GLY A 182 -2.00 8.09 10.52
C GLY A 182 -0.99 9.20 10.23
N GLY A 183 -1.23 10.03 9.22
CA GLY A 183 -0.37 11.14 8.85
C GLY A 183 -0.24 12.19 9.97
N LEU A 184 -1.36 12.59 10.57
CA LEU A 184 -1.36 13.52 11.70
C LEU A 184 -0.65 12.94 12.93
N GLY A 185 -0.88 11.65 13.22
CA GLY A 185 -0.20 10.98 14.34
C GLY A 185 1.32 10.93 14.15
N LEU A 186 1.79 10.58 12.95
CA LEU A 186 3.22 10.61 12.63
C LEU A 186 3.80 12.03 12.68
N ALA A 187 3.08 13.03 12.17
CA ALA A 187 3.50 14.43 12.23
C ALA A 187 3.60 14.94 13.68
N MET A 188 2.64 14.59 14.54
CA MET A 188 2.69 14.92 15.96
C MET A 188 3.88 14.26 16.66
N LEU A 189 4.17 12.99 16.34
CA LEU A 189 5.34 12.30 16.88
C LEU A 189 6.65 12.94 16.39
N CYS A 190 6.74 13.31 15.10
CA CYS A 190 7.88 14.05 14.57
C CYS A 190 8.10 15.38 15.30
N TYR A 191 7.04 16.13 15.56
CA TYR A 191 7.11 17.39 16.29
C TYR A 191 7.58 17.19 17.74
N TYR A 192 7.09 16.14 18.41
CA TYR A 192 7.55 15.76 19.75
C TYR A 192 9.05 15.47 19.77
N TYR A 193 9.54 14.65 18.83
CA TYR A 193 10.97 14.35 18.71
C TYR A 193 11.81 15.57 18.33
N ALA A 194 11.29 16.42 17.47
CA ALA A 194 11.95 17.65 17.08
C ALA A 194 12.19 18.59 18.27
N ARG A 195 11.25 18.64 19.21
CA ARG A 195 11.42 19.38 20.46
C ARG A 195 12.35 18.70 21.45
N LYS A 196 12.23 17.37 21.59
CA LYS A 196 13.01 16.59 22.56
C LYS A 196 14.50 16.57 22.21
N TYR A 197 14.84 16.51 20.93
CA TYR A 197 16.21 16.41 20.44
C TYR A 197 16.74 17.70 19.81
N ASP A 198 16.04 18.81 20.00
CA ASP A 198 16.37 20.16 19.48
C ASP A 198 16.77 20.16 18.00
N MET A 199 15.95 19.49 17.18
CA MET A 199 16.21 19.35 15.75
C MET A 199 16.18 20.71 15.03
N PRO A 200 16.99 20.90 13.96
CA PRO A 200 17.09 22.15 13.25
C PRO A 200 15.77 22.55 12.56
N ARG A 201 15.64 23.85 12.28
CA ARG A 201 14.64 24.38 11.35
C ARG A 201 15.27 24.54 9.98
N GLU A 202 14.51 24.29 8.90
CA GLU A 202 15.04 24.37 7.54
C GLU A 202 15.20 25.83 7.07
N ALA A 203 14.16 26.62 7.25
CA ALA A 203 14.15 28.02 6.83
C ALA A 203 13.13 28.82 7.66
N ALA A 204 13.20 30.14 7.64
CA ALA A 204 12.13 30.98 8.12
C ALA A 204 10.91 30.90 7.18
N PHE A 205 9.71 30.99 7.75
CA PHE A 205 8.50 31.05 6.95
C PHE A 205 8.53 32.27 6.03
N SER A 206 8.26 32.06 4.74
CA SER A 206 8.18 33.12 3.75
C SER A 206 6.96 32.90 2.85
N LEU A 207 6.01 33.84 2.91
CA LEU A 207 4.81 33.80 2.07
C LEU A 207 5.17 33.87 0.58
N SER A 208 6.22 34.59 0.22
CA SER A 208 6.75 34.66 -1.16
C SER A 208 7.23 33.29 -1.65
N THR A 209 8.00 32.59 -0.80
CA THR A 209 8.49 31.22 -1.13
C THR A 209 7.33 30.25 -1.26
N LEU A 210 6.36 30.32 -0.35
CA LEU A 210 5.15 29.49 -0.41
C LEU A 210 4.33 29.76 -1.68
N GLY A 211 4.12 31.04 -2.01
CA GLY A 211 3.38 31.44 -3.23
C GLY A 211 4.08 30.95 -4.50
N LYS A 212 5.42 31.03 -4.56
CA LYS A 212 6.19 30.51 -5.68
C LYS A 212 6.08 28.99 -5.79
N ALA A 213 6.30 28.28 -4.68
CA ALA A 213 6.18 26.80 -4.64
C ALA A 213 4.77 26.33 -5.01
N PHE A 214 3.73 27.02 -4.54
CA PHE A 214 2.34 26.73 -4.89
C PHE A 214 2.09 26.92 -6.41
N ARG A 215 2.57 28.01 -6.99
CA ARG A 215 2.44 28.25 -8.43
C ARG A 215 3.15 27.19 -9.27
N GLU A 216 4.34 26.77 -8.85
CA GLU A 216 5.10 25.70 -9.52
C GLU A 216 4.42 24.33 -9.40
N ALA A 217 3.84 24.02 -8.23
CA ALA A 217 3.14 22.77 -7.96
C ALA A 217 1.67 22.76 -8.38
N PHE A 218 1.10 23.88 -8.83
CA PHE A 218 -0.33 24.01 -9.10
C PHE A 218 -0.87 22.88 -9.98
N TRP A 219 -0.23 22.61 -11.11
CA TRP A 219 -0.66 21.55 -12.01
C TRP A 219 -0.47 20.14 -11.41
N ALA A 220 0.57 19.96 -10.60
CA ALA A 220 0.75 18.70 -9.86
C ALA A 220 -0.40 18.46 -8.86
N LEU A 221 -0.89 19.50 -8.19
CA LEU A 221 -2.02 19.42 -7.26
C LEU A 221 -3.37 19.15 -7.96
N THR A 222 -3.49 19.44 -9.25
CA THR A 222 -4.73 19.11 -9.99
C THR A 222 -4.90 17.61 -10.19
N LEU A 223 -3.83 16.82 -10.17
CA LEU A 223 -3.89 15.37 -10.37
C LEU A 223 -4.76 14.66 -9.33
N PRO A 224 -4.48 14.77 -8.01
CA PRO A 224 -5.34 14.19 -6.99
C PRO A 224 -6.79 14.66 -7.10
N VAL A 225 -6.99 15.96 -7.37
CA VAL A 225 -8.33 16.54 -7.47
C VAL A 225 -9.10 15.94 -8.66
N ILE A 226 -8.47 15.80 -9.82
CA ILE A 226 -9.10 15.20 -11.01
C ILE A 226 -9.41 13.73 -10.78
N ILE A 227 -8.45 12.97 -10.23
CA ILE A 227 -8.58 11.53 -10.04
C ILE A 227 -9.64 11.24 -8.96
N LEU A 228 -9.42 11.73 -7.75
CA LEU A 228 -10.32 11.45 -6.62
C LEU A 228 -11.67 12.16 -6.76
N GLY A 229 -11.68 13.39 -7.26
CA GLY A 229 -12.91 14.12 -7.54
C GLY A 229 -13.75 13.44 -8.61
N GLY A 230 -13.13 12.89 -9.66
CA GLY A 230 -13.80 12.10 -10.68
C GLY A 230 -14.39 10.78 -10.12
N ILE A 231 -13.61 10.06 -9.33
CA ILE A 231 -14.01 8.77 -8.74
C ILE A 231 -15.09 8.97 -7.66
N PHE A 232 -14.88 9.87 -6.70
CA PHE A 232 -15.82 10.11 -5.60
C PHE A 232 -17.09 10.84 -6.03
N GLY A 233 -16.99 11.68 -7.06
CA GLY A 233 -18.15 12.32 -7.70
C GLY A 233 -19.00 11.36 -8.54
N GLY A 234 -18.56 10.09 -8.70
CA GLY A 234 -19.29 9.08 -9.49
C GLY A 234 -19.23 9.31 -11.01
N PHE A 235 -18.36 10.23 -11.48
CA PHE A 235 -18.20 10.51 -12.91
C PHE A 235 -17.42 9.42 -13.63
N VAL A 236 -16.49 8.76 -12.94
CA VAL A 236 -15.63 7.71 -13.48
C VAL A 236 -15.43 6.58 -12.47
N THR A 237 -15.23 5.39 -12.99
CA THR A 237 -14.80 4.22 -12.20
C THR A 237 -13.33 4.36 -11.78
N ALA A 238 -12.87 3.54 -10.84
CA ALA A 238 -11.45 3.50 -10.45
C ALA A 238 -10.52 3.20 -11.64
N THR A 239 -10.95 2.34 -12.58
CA THR A 239 -10.19 1.99 -13.78
C THR A 239 -10.11 3.15 -14.77
N GLU A 240 -11.22 3.85 -15.02
CA GLU A 240 -11.23 5.04 -15.86
C GLU A 240 -10.44 6.19 -15.23
N GLY A 241 -10.54 6.38 -13.89
CA GLY A 241 -9.73 7.31 -13.13
C GLY A 241 -8.23 7.06 -13.26
N ALA A 242 -7.82 5.79 -13.28
CA ALA A 242 -6.43 5.42 -13.54
C ALA A 242 -5.98 5.78 -14.96
N GLY A 243 -6.83 5.58 -15.97
CA GLY A 243 -6.58 6.05 -17.34
C GLY A 243 -6.42 7.56 -17.43
N ILE A 244 -7.31 8.30 -16.77
CA ILE A 244 -7.22 9.78 -16.68
C ILE A 244 -5.93 10.20 -15.96
N ALA A 245 -5.50 9.48 -14.91
CA ALA A 245 -4.24 9.75 -14.22
C ALA A 245 -3.03 9.67 -15.17
N VAL A 246 -2.98 8.63 -16.02
CA VAL A 246 -1.91 8.47 -17.04
C VAL A 246 -1.94 9.64 -18.03
N LEU A 247 -3.11 9.96 -18.58
CA LEU A 247 -3.26 11.07 -19.53
C LEU A 247 -2.87 12.42 -18.91
N ALA A 248 -3.32 12.68 -17.68
CA ALA A 248 -3.00 13.91 -16.97
C ALA A 248 -1.50 14.01 -16.64
N ALA A 249 -0.85 12.89 -16.23
CA ALA A 249 0.58 12.85 -15.99
C ALA A 249 1.38 13.13 -17.28
N LEU A 250 0.96 12.58 -18.42
CA LEU A 250 1.57 12.83 -19.73
C LEU A 250 1.41 14.30 -20.16
N VAL A 251 0.23 14.88 -20.01
CA VAL A 251 -0.05 16.29 -20.35
C VAL A 251 0.76 17.24 -19.45
N ILE A 252 0.70 17.02 -18.14
CA ILE A 252 1.38 17.88 -17.18
C ILE A 252 2.90 17.76 -17.33
N GLY A 253 3.43 16.53 -17.34
CA GLY A 253 4.87 16.30 -17.43
C GLY A 253 5.45 16.62 -18.82
N GLY A 254 4.72 16.31 -19.90
CA GLY A 254 5.20 16.48 -21.26
C GLY A 254 4.95 17.87 -21.84
N LEU A 255 3.72 18.42 -21.71
CA LEU A 255 3.35 19.69 -22.35
C LEU A 255 3.55 20.89 -21.41
N ILE A 256 3.20 20.76 -20.13
CA ILE A 256 3.24 21.89 -19.19
C ILE A 256 4.65 22.03 -18.59
N TYR A 257 5.18 20.98 -17.96
CA TYR A 257 6.50 21.02 -17.34
C TYR A 257 7.65 20.76 -18.33
N ARG A 258 7.35 20.09 -19.45
CA ARG A 258 8.31 19.81 -20.53
C ARG A 258 9.53 19.02 -20.07
N GLU A 259 9.35 18.15 -19.08
CA GLU A 259 10.41 17.30 -18.51
C GLU A 259 10.34 15.86 -19.02
N LEU A 260 9.25 15.45 -19.69
CA LEU A 260 9.12 14.14 -20.33
C LEU A 260 9.68 14.20 -21.76
N ASN A 261 10.93 13.81 -21.93
CA ASN A 261 11.45 13.49 -23.25
C ASN A 261 11.22 12.00 -23.59
N LEU A 262 11.42 11.61 -24.84
CA LEU A 262 11.15 10.25 -25.31
C LEU A 262 11.96 9.19 -24.53
N GLN A 263 13.17 9.48 -24.12
CA GLN A 263 14.02 8.57 -23.36
C GLN A 263 13.51 8.37 -21.91
N VAL A 264 13.06 9.45 -21.28
CA VAL A 264 12.45 9.41 -19.93
C VAL A 264 11.13 8.67 -19.98
N LEU A 265 10.30 8.95 -21.00
CA LEU A 265 9.03 8.23 -21.22
C LEU A 265 9.27 6.74 -21.41
N TYR A 266 10.23 6.35 -22.26
CA TYR A 266 10.56 4.95 -22.50
C TYR A 266 10.96 4.23 -21.20
N ARG A 267 11.79 4.86 -20.35
CA ARG A 267 12.18 4.29 -19.06
C ARG A 267 10.98 4.14 -18.13
N ALA A 268 10.15 5.17 -18.01
CA ALA A 268 8.95 5.11 -17.17
C ALA A 268 7.99 3.98 -17.60
N VAL A 269 7.82 3.78 -18.91
CA VAL A 269 7.01 2.68 -19.46
C VAL A 269 7.63 1.32 -19.12
N ILE A 270 8.95 1.14 -19.32
CA ILE A 270 9.62 -0.13 -19.00
C ILE A 270 9.52 -0.45 -17.51
N ASP A 271 9.78 0.52 -16.63
CA ASP A 271 9.67 0.35 -15.18
C ASP A 271 8.22 0.00 -14.77
N GLY A 272 7.25 0.67 -15.37
CA GLY A 272 5.83 0.39 -15.17
C GLY A 272 5.44 -1.02 -15.63
N VAL A 273 5.92 -1.45 -16.80
CA VAL A 273 5.66 -2.81 -17.32
C VAL A 273 6.27 -3.87 -16.42
N ILE A 274 7.51 -3.69 -15.96
CA ILE A 274 8.17 -4.64 -15.07
C ILE A 274 7.37 -4.79 -13.76
N GLN A 275 7.02 -3.69 -13.11
CA GLN A 275 6.23 -3.71 -11.87
C GLN A 275 4.85 -4.35 -12.08
N THR A 276 4.16 -3.97 -13.16
CA THR A 276 2.87 -4.55 -13.54
C THR A 276 2.97 -6.05 -13.74
N SER A 277 3.99 -6.53 -14.47
CA SER A 277 4.18 -7.96 -14.76
C SER A 277 4.33 -8.79 -13.48
N VAL A 278 5.06 -8.27 -12.49
CA VAL A 278 5.23 -8.94 -11.19
C VAL A 278 3.88 -9.04 -10.45
N VAL A 279 3.12 -7.95 -10.38
CA VAL A 279 1.82 -7.94 -9.68
C VAL A 279 0.80 -8.81 -10.42
N MET A 280 0.71 -8.71 -11.74
CA MET A 280 -0.26 -9.49 -12.53
C MET A 280 0.07 -10.98 -12.55
N LEU A 281 1.36 -11.36 -12.52
CA LEU A 281 1.75 -12.76 -12.36
C LEU A 281 1.33 -13.31 -11.01
N LEU A 282 1.51 -12.52 -9.93
CA LEU A 282 1.03 -12.87 -8.59
C LEU A 282 -0.49 -13.11 -8.60
N VAL A 283 -1.26 -12.22 -9.21
CA VAL A 283 -2.72 -12.34 -9.31
C VAL A 283 -3.13 -13.59 -10.10
N ALA A 284 -2.51 -13.82 -11.25
CA ALA A 284 -2.80 -14.99 -12.09
C ALA A 284 -2.54 -16.31 -11.34
N THR A 285 -1.35 -16.45 -10.74
CA THR A 285 -0.97 -17.68 -10.03
C THR A 285 -1.81 -17.92 -8.77
N SER A 286 -2.23 -16.85 -8.10
CA SER A 286 -3.11 -16.95 -6.94
C SER A 286 -4.51 -17.46 -7.29
N ALA A 287 -5.01 -17.16 -8.49
CA ALA A 287 -6.29 -17.69 -8.93
C ALA A 287 -6.26 -19.23 -9.00
N VAL A 288 -5.13 -19.82 -9.39
CA VAL A 288 -4.96 -21.28 -9.38
C VAL A 288 -4.94 -21.84 -7.95
N LEU A 289 -4.22 -21.17 -7.05
CA LEU A 289 -4.25 -21.55 -5.64
C LEU A 289 -5.68 -21.41 -5.07
N GLY A 290 -6.38 -20.31 -5.40
CA GLY A 290 -7.76 -20.07 -5.01
C GLY A 290 -8.72 -21.16 -5.50
N LEU A 291 -8.58 -21.60 -6.76
CA LEU A 291 -9.32 -22.74 -7.29
C LEU A 291 -9.13 -23.98 -6.42
N PHE A 292 -7.87 -24.35 -6.15
CA PHE A 292 -7.55 -25.49 -5.31
C PHE A 292 -8.12 -25.38 -3.90
N LEU A 293 -7.95 -24.24 -3.25
CA LEU A 293 -8.48 -24.00 -1.89
C LEU A 293 -10.01 -24.11 -1.84
N THR A 294 -10.70 -23.58 -2.86
CA THR A 294 -12.16 -23.56 -2.95
C THR A 294 -12.72 -24.97 -3.19
N GLU A 295 -12.13 -25.73 -4.10
CA GLU A 295 -12.54 -27.11 -4.38
C GLU A 295 -12.37 -28.02 -3.15
N MET A 296 -11.32 -27.77 -2.37
CA MET A 296 -11.09 -28.49 -1.11
C MET A 296 -11.93 -27.94 0.07
N GLN A 297 -12.75 -26.91 -0.15
CA GLN A 297 -13.56 -26.23 0.87
C GLN A 297 -12.76 -25.79 2.11
N LEU A 298 -11.45 -25.54 1.97
CA LEU A 298 -10.58 -25.17 3.07
C LEU A 298 -10.97 -23.85 3.74
N PRO A 299 -11.41 -22.79 3.00
CA PRO A 299 -11.90 -21.57 3.63
C PRO A 299 -13.12 -21.80 4.51
N GLN A 300 -14.06 -22.63 4.07
CA GLN A 300 -15.28 -22.97 4.82
C GLN A 300 -14.95 -23.80 6.07
N GLN A 301 -14.02 -24.75 5.97
CA GLN A 301 -13.57 -25.54 7.13
C GLN A 301 -12.89 -24.63 8.16
N LEU A 302 -12.02 -23.70 7.75
CA LEU A 302 -11.40 -22.74 8.65
C LEU A 302 -12.44 -21.85 9.34
N ALA A 303 -13.43 -21.37 8.59
CA ALA A 303 -14.52 -20.57 9.15
C ALA A 303 -15.29 -21.36 10.22
N GLN A 304 -15.62 -22.63 9.97
CA GLN A 304 -16.31 -23.50 10.93
C GLN A 304 -15.46 -23.78 12.18
N GLU A 305 -14.16 -24.05 12.00
CA GLU A 305 -13.25 -24.30 13.14
C GLU A 305 -13.14 -23.05 14.03
N ILE A 306 -13.02 -21.85 13.45
CA ILE A 306 -12.94 -20.59 14.21
C ILE A 306 -14.28 -20.28 14.88
N THR A 307 -15.41 -20.42 14.19
CA THR A 307 -16.73 -20.12 14.76
C THR A 307 -17.16 -21.15 15.81
N ALA A 308 -16.59 -22.36 15.80
CA ALA A 308 -16.76 -23.32 16.90
C ALA A 308 -16.05 -22.87 18.20
N ILE A 309 -14.99 -22.06 18.09
CA ILE A 309 -14.29 -21.49 19.24
C ILE A 309 -14.96 -20.21 19.71
N THR A 310 -15.25 -19.29 18.77
CA THR A 310 -15.90 -18.02 19.07
C THR A 310 -16.64 -17.46 17.86
N THR A 311 -17.80 -16.89 18.09
CA THR A 311 -18.59 -16.13 17.12
C THR A 311 -18.55 -14.62 17.41
N ASP A 312 -17.85 -14.20 18.47
CA ASP A 312 -17.71 -12.80 18.80
C ASP A 312 -16.83 -12.07 17.76
N PRO A 313 -17.38 -11.09 17.01
CA PRO A 313 -16.63 -10.35 15.99
C PRO A 313 -15.38 -9.69 16.54
N VAL A 314 -15.39 -9.21 17.79
CA VAL A 314 -14.25 -8.55 18.43
C VAL A 314 -13.08 -9.53 18.61
N ALA A 315 -13.38 -10.73 19.12
CA ALA A 315 -12.39 -11.78 19.33
C ALA A 315 -11.80 -12.29 17.99
N VAL A 316 -12.66 -12.48 16.99
CA VAL A 316 -12.22 -12.90 15.64
C VAL A 316 -11.33 -11.83 15.00
N LEU A 317 -11.71 -10.55 15.07
CA LEU A 317 -10.87 -9.46 14.54
C LEU A 317 -9.53 -9.35 15.28
N ALA A 318 -9.50 -9.58 16.60
CA ALA A 318 -8.24 -9.61 17.35
C ALA A 318 -7.32 -10.73 16.86
N LEU A 319 -7.85 -11.94 16.66
CA LEU A 319 -7.09 -13.08 16.12
C LEU A 319 -6.58 -12.78 14.71
N LEU A 320 -7.43 -12.23 13.85
CA LEU A 320 -7.07 -11.87 12.48
C LEU A 320 -6.02 -10.76 12.44
N ASN A 321 -6.09 -9.75 13.31
CA ASN A 321 -5.05 -8.72 13.42
C ASN A 321 -3.68 -9.33 13.74
N ILE A 322 -3.61 -10.26 14.69
CA ILE A 322 -2.34 -10.94 15.01
C ILE A 322 -1.83 -11.73 13.80
N LEU A 323 -2.69 -12.51 13.16
CA LEU A 323 -2.33 -13.30 11.98
C LEU A 323 -1.86 -12.40 10.83
N LEU A 324 -2.58 -11.33 10.53
CA LEU A 324 -2.27 -10.40 9.44
C LEU A 324 -0.99 -9.61 9.69
N LEU A 325 -0.73 -9.18 10.93
CA LEU A 325 0.55 -8.57 11.30
C LEU A 325 1.70 -9.53 11.07
N LEU A 326 1.57 -10.77 11.54
CA LEU A 326 2.61 -11.80 11.34
C LEU A 326 2.84 -12.07 9.86
N LEU A 327 1.80 -12.24 9.05
CA LEU A 327 1.92 -12.45 7.61
C LEU A 327 2.56 -11.24 6.90
N GLY A 328 2.19 -10.03 7.30
CA GLY A 328 2.76 -8.79 6.75
C GLY A 328 4.26 -8.61 7.02
N MET A 329 4.80 -9.25 8.09
CA MET A 329 6.24 -9.24 8.38
C MET A 329 7.06 -10.05 7.36
N PHE A 330 6.45 -11.08 6.76
CA PHE A 330 7.12 -12.01 5.83
C PHE A 330 6.75 -11.75 4.37
N LEU A 331 5.49 -11.37 4.10
CA LEU A 331 4.96 -11.26 2.75
C LEU A 331 4.81 -9.80 2.33
N HIS A 332 5.11 -9.54 1.07
CA HIS A 332 4.74 -8.26 0.45
C HIS A 332 3.21 -8.11 0.39
N GLY A 333 2.70 -6.87 0.53
CA GLY A 333 1.27 -6.60 0.68
C GLY A 333 0.37 -7.27 -0.37
N ALA A 334 0.75 -7.21 -1.65
CA ALA A 334 -0.01 -7.86 -2.72
C ALA A 334 -0.12 -9.39 -2.52
N ALA A 335 1.00 -10.06 -2.18
CA ALA A 335 1.02 -11.50 -1.96
C ALA A 335 0.18 -11.91 -0.74
N ALA A 336 0.24 -11.12 0.34
CA ALA A 336 -0.55 -11.36 1.54
C ALA A 336 -2.07 -11.21 1.27
N ILE A 337 -2.48 -10.16 0.54
CA ILE A 337 -3.89 -9.96 0.16
C ILE A 337 -4.40 -11.16 -0.65
N ILE A 338 -3.66 -11.53 -1.67
CA ILE A 338 -4.01 -12.60 -2.61
C ILE A 338 -4.16 -13.95 -1.89
N LEU A 339 -3.29 -14.22 -0.92
CA LEU A 339 -3.31 -15.47 -0.16
C LEU A 339 -4.44 -15.48 0.88
N VAL A 340 -4.59 -14.39 1.61
CA VAL A 340 -5.47 -14.33 2.79
C VAL A 340 -6.93 -14.12 2.42
N VAL A 341 -7.22 -13.22 1.48
CA VAL A 341 -8.60 -12.79 1.22
C VAL A 341 -9.51 -13.96 0.84
N PRO A 342 -9.16 -14.86 -0.10
CA PRO A 342 -10.03 -15.97 -0.44
C PRO A 342 -10.28 -16.94 0.74
N ILE A 343 -9.31 -17.04 1.65
CA ILE A 343 -9.38 -17.95 2.80
C ILE A 343 -10.29 -17.37 3.90
N VAL A 344 -10.19 -16.06 4.16
CA VAL A 344 -10.81 -15.41 5.31
C VAL A 344 -12.19 -14.83 5.01
N MET A 345 -12.49 -14.51 3.73
CA MET A 345 -13.77 -13.89 3.35
C MET A 345 -15.02 -14.67 3.77
N PRO A 346 -15.07 -16.02 3.66
CA PRO A 346 -16.25 -16.77 4.16
C PRO A 346 -16.47 -16.59 5.66
N LEU A 347 -15.40 -16.53 6.45
CA LEU A 347 -15.47 -16.25 7.90
C LEU A 347 -16.03 -14.85 8.16
N ILE A 348 -15.50 -13.83 7.47
CA ILE A 348 -15.92 -12.43 7.61
C ILE A 348 -17.41 -12.27 7.33
N GLN A 349 -17.89 -12.89 6.25
CA GLN A 349 -19.31 -12.89 5.88
C GLN A 349 -20.18 -13.63 6.90
N GLN A 350 -19.73 -14.79 7.40
CA GLN A 350 -20.47 -15.60 8.37
C GLN A 350 -20.67 -14.88 9.72
N ILE A 351 -19.68 -14.11 10.17
CA ILE A 351 -19.77 -13.34 11.43
C ILE A 351 -20.35 -11.92 11.24
N GLY A 352 -20.77 -11.57 10.02
CA GLY A 352 -21.42 -10.29 9.72
C GLY A 352 -20.54 -9.06 9.75
N ILE A 353 -19.22 -9.21 9.54
CA ILE A 353 -18.30 -8.07 9.39
C ILE A 353 -18.40 -7.53 7.96
N ASP A 354 -18.54 -6.19 7.84
CA ASP A 354 -18.59 -5.54 6.54
C ASP A 354 -17.27 -5.75 5.77
N PRO A 355 -17.31 -6.23 4.50
CA PRO A 355 -16.11 -6.47 3.69
C PRO A 355 -15.26 -5.22 3.46
N ILE A 356 -15.85 -4.02 3.39
CA ILE A 356 -15.11 -2.76 3.23
C ILE A 356 -14.33 -2.46 4.50
N HIS A 357 -14.98 -2.59 5.66
CA HIS A 357 -14.34 -2.41 6.97
C HIS A 357 -13.17 -3.38 7.14
N PHE A 358 -13.38 -4.67 6.84
CA PHE A 358 -12.30 -5.67 6.91
C PHE A 358 -11.15 -5.37 5.92
N GLY A 359 -11.45 -4.86 4.73
CA GLY A 359 -10.44 -4.45 3.76
C GLY A 359 -9.48 -3.38 4.30
N LEU A 360 -10.01 -2.42 5.06
CA LEU A 360 -9.19 -1.41 5.74
C LEU A 360 -8.33 -2.00 6.86
N ILE A 361 -8.90 -2.88 7.67
CA ILE A 361 -8.18 -3.59 8.74
C ILE A 361 -7.02 -4.38 8.13
N LEU A 362 -7.27 -5.12 7.06
CA LEU A 362 -6.26 -5.91 6.36
C LEU A 362 -5.15 -5.03 5.79
N THR A 363 -5.50 -3.96 5.08
CA THR A 363 -4.50 -3.06 4.47
C THR A 363 -3.64 -2.35 5.51
N LEU A 364 -4.22 -1.93 6.65
CA LEU A 364 -3.49 -1.35 7.78
C LEU A 364 -2.53 -2.34 8.43
N ASN A 365 -2.97 -3.58 8.66
CA ASN A 365 -2.10 -4.64 9.18
C ASN A 365 -0.89 -4.86 8.28
N LEU A 366 -1.10 -4.93 6.96
CA LEU A 366 -0.03 -5.11 6.00
C LEU A 366 0.90 -3.90 5.94
N ALA A 367 0.38 -2.68 6.07
CA ALA A 367 1.16 -1.46 6.14
C ALA A 367 2.14 -1.48 7.34
N ILE A 368 1.67 -1.95 8.50
CA ILE A 368 2.48 -2.11 9.70
C ILE A 368 3.45 -3.28 9.56
N GLY A 369 2.98 -4.43 9.07
CA GLY A 369 3.79 -5.64 8.90
C GLY A 369 5.00 -5.40 8.00
N GLN A 370 4.85 -4.71 6.88
CA GLN A 370 5.94 -4.39 5.95
C GLN A 370 7.03 -3.47 6.54
N GLN A 371 6.83 -2.94 7.74
CA GLN A 371 7.84 -2.18 8.48
C GLN A 371 8.47 -2.97 9.63
N THR A 372 7.98 -4.18 9.89
CA THR A 372 8.36 -4.99 11.05
C THR A 372 9.22 -6.17 10.59
N PRO A 373 10.44 -6.36 11.15
CA PRO A 373 11.27 -7.51 10.84
C PRO A 373 10.52 -8.84 11.06
N PRO A 374 10.91 -9.94 10.34
CA PRO A 374 12.23 -10.17 9.75
C PRO A 374 12.45 -9.66 8.32
N VAL A 375 11.43 -9.58 7.47
CA VAL A 375 11.61 -9.15 6.07
C VAL A 375 11.46 -7.64 5.93
N ALA A 376 10.37 -7.08 6.45
CA ALA A 376 10.13 -5.63 6.55
C ALA A 376 10.43 -4.88 5.24
N SER A 377 9.80 -5.26 4.13
CA SER A 377 10.18 -4.83 2.77
C SER A 377 10.29 -3.30 2.59
N VAL A 378 9.39 -2.54 3.21
CA VAL A 378 9.39 -1.07 3.17
C VAL A 378 10.54 -0.49 3.99
N LEU A 379 10.76 -1.03 5.22
CA LEU A 379 11.85 -0.61 6.08
C LEU A 379 13.21 -0.99 5.48
N ALA A 380 13.35 -2.20 4.91
CA ALA A 380 14.57 -2.65 4.26
C ALA A 380 14.98 -1.73 3.10
N THR A 381 14.01 -1.29 2.28
CA THR A 381 14.27 -0.35 1.19
C THR A 381 14.78 0.99 1.72
N SER A 382 14.17 1.55 2.76
CA SER A 382 14.61 2.80 3.37
C SER A 382 16.00 2.67 4.04
N CYS A 383 16.27 1.56 4.70
CA CYS A 383 17.58 1.24 5.28
C CYS A 383 18.69 1.15 4.22
N SER A 384 18.39 0.55 3.06
CA SER A 384 19.30 0.47 1.93
C SER A 384 19.69 1.88 1.42
N ILE A 385 18.72 2.79 1.28
CA ILE A 385 18.96 4.17 0.85
C ILE A 385 19.75 4.94 1.94
N ALA A 386 19.37 4.78 3.20
CA ALA A 386 20.02 5.45 4.32
C ALA A 386 21.41 4.88 4.64
N LYS A 387 21.74 3.68 4.13
CA LYS A 387 22.94 2.90 4.47
C LYS A 387 23.04 2.66 5.97
N THR A 388 22.02 2.08 6.56
CA THR A 388 21.91 1.82 8.00
C THR A 388 21.45 0.38 8.25
N ASP A 389 21.73 -0.13 9.44
CA ASP A 389 21.28 -1.45 9.87
C ASP A 389 19.77 -1.47 10.14
N MET A 390 19.11 -2.57 9.73
CA MET A 390 17.66 -2.70 9.85
C MET A 390 17.21 -2.86 11.32
N TRP A 391 17.96 -3.60 12.16
CA TRP A 391 17.59 -3.83 13.54
C TRP A 391 17.71 -2.57 14.40
N GLU A 392 18.79 -1.79 14.16
CA GLU A 392 18.97 -0.48 14.80
C GLU A 392 17.87 0.49 14.37
N THR A 393 17.51 0.48 13.09
CA THR A 393 16.44 1.32 12.56
C THR A 393 15.08 0.89 13.12
N THR A 394 14.83 -0.40 13.28
CA THR A 394 13.58 -0.90 13.88
C THR A 394 13.37 -0.37 15.29
N LYS A 395 14.41 -0.31 16.13
CA LYS A 395 14.30 0.27 17.49
C LYS A 395 13.82 1.71 17.46
N VAL A 396 14.30 2.50 16.48
CA VAL A 396 13.88 3.89 16.28
C VAL A 396 12.49 3.98 15.67
N ASN A 397 12.08 2.98 14.88
CA ASN A 397 10.79 2.91 14.21
C ASN A 397 9.64 2.48 15.13
N LEU A 398 9.91 1.81 16.24
CA LEU A 398 8.88 1.30 17.15
C LEU A 398 7.81 2.34 17.55
N PRO A 399 8.15 3.58 17.92
CA PRO A 399 7.14 4.59 18.26
C PRO A 399 6.28 5.00 17.05
N MET A 400 6.83 4.97 15.83
CA MET A 400 6.09 5.26 14.60
C MET A 400 5.13 4.12 14.26
N ILE A 401 5.61 2.87 14.38
CA ILE A 401 4.79 1.66 14.27
C ILE A 401 3.67 1.69 15.31
N PHE A 402 3.94 2.12 16.53
CA PHE A 402 2.94 2.23 17.60
C PHE A 402 1.83 3.23 17.26
N VAL A 403 2.16 4.37 16.64
CA VAL A 403 1.17 5.34 16.15
C VAL A 403 0.24 4.68 15.12
N LEU A 404 0.80 3.98 14.14
CA LEU A 404 0.01 3.28 13.12
C LEU A 404 -0.80 2.12 13.72
N PHE A 405 -0.25 1.43 14.72
CA PHE A 405 -0.98 0.41 15.48
C PHE A 405 -2.17 0.98 16.25
N LEU A 406 -2.05 2.17 16.83
CA LEU A 406 -3.19 2.84 17.45
C LEU A 406 -4.29 3.16 16.42
N VAL A 407 -3.91 3.60 15.22
CA VAL A 407 -4.87 3.81 14.13
C VAL A 407 -5.53 2.49 13.73
N LEU A 408 -4.77 1.40 13.63
CA LEU A 408 -5.31 0.07 13.37
C LEU A 408 -6.34 -0.34 14.44
N MET A 409 -6.03 -0.14 15.72
CA MET A 409 -6.96 -0.47 16.82
C MET A 409 -8.24 0.38 16.74
N LEU A 410 -8.10 1.68 16.46
CA LEU A 410 -9.25 2.56 16.26
C LEU A 410 -10.11 2.10 15.08
N VAL A 411 -9.50 1.79 13.94
CA VAL A 411 -10.22 1.31 12.75
C VAL A 411 -10.88 -0.05 13.02
N THR A 412 -10.20 -0.96 13.72
CA THR A 412 -10.70 -2.31 14.01
C THR A 412 -11.93 -2.28 14.92
N TYR A 413 -11.87 -1.53 16.01
CA TYR A 413 -12.87 -1.60 17.08
C TYR A 413 -13.88 -0.44 17.08
N VAL A 414 -13.68 0.56 16.22
CA VAL A 414 -14.62 1.68 16.02
C VAL A 414 -14.99 1.78 14.54
N PRO A 415 -15.89 0.91 14.03
CA PRO A 415 -16.26 0.87 12.61
C PRO A 415 -16.74 2.21 12.06
N ALA A 416 -17.32 3.06 12.90
CA ALA A 416 -17.76 4.40 12.53
C ALA A 416 -16.62 5.27 11.97
N ILE A 417 -15.35 5.04 12.36
CA ILE A 417 -14.22 5.83 11.87
C ILE A 417 -14.00 5.61 10.37
N PRO A 418 -13.78 4.39 9.86
CA PRO A 418 -13.62 4.18 8.43
C PRO A 418 -14.94 4.27 7.66
N MET A 419 -16.08 3.88 8.27
CA MET A 419 -17.34 3.74 7.56
C MET A 419 -18.18 5.02 7.49
N SER A 420 -17.95 6.02 8.34
CA SER A 420 -18.75 7.26 8.41
C SER A 420 -18.87 7.99 7.07
N LEU A 421 -17.76 8.12 6.32
CA LEU A 421 -17.79 8.74 4.99
C LEU A 421 -18.48 7.84 3.95
N VAL A 422 -18.32 6.51 4.09
CA VAL A 422 -18.97 5.55 3.18
C VAL A 422 -20.49 5.61 3.37
N GLU A 423 -20.95 5.62 4.61
CA GLU A 423 -22.36 5.75 4.93
C GLU A 423 -22.94 7.11 4.49
N HIS A 424 -22.17 8.19 4.65
CA HIS A 424 -22.61 9.53 4.25
C HIS A 424 -22.78 9.68 2.73
N PHE A 425 -21.88 9.09 1.91
CA PHE A 425 -21.89 9.28 0.46
C PHE A 425 -22.58 8.14 -0.31
N TYR A 426 -22.65 6.93 0.27
CA TYR A 426 -23.09 5.70 -0.42
C TYR A 426 -24.02 4.83 0.42
N GLY A 427 -24.49 5.31 1.58
CA GLY A 427 -25.46 4.65 2.47
C GLY A 427 -26.90 4.88 2.08
#